data_c5a2317e15e4d22017f82ddbb2ae4fb0
#
_entry.id   c5a2317e15e4d22017f82ddbb2ae4fb0
#
_cell.length_a   1.000
_cell.length_b   1.000
_cell.length_c   1.000
_cell.angle_alpha   90.00
_cell.angle_beta   90.00
_cell.angle_gamma   90.00
#
_symmetry.space_group_name_H-M   'P 1'
#
loop_
_entity.id
_entity.type
_entity.pdbx_description
1 polymer ?
#
loop_
_entity_poly.entity_id
_entity_poly.type
_entity_poly.pdbx_seq_one_letter_code
_entity_poly.pdbx_strand_id
1 'polypeptide(L)'
;MKTLLFATSLVLAALPAFAQQNCDKPRDDFDGLYCLNKVYIETDAELNQAYKDLAPRLQAEGRARLKETQLAWIEERNAACSRRIDSGFYVNLSCATRSTRKRLEFLQERARECRSAGCQPSKL
;
A
#
# COMPACT_ATOMS: atom_id res chain seq x y z
N MET A 1 -69.30 2.58 -7.53
CA MET A 1 -68.18 3.46 -7.96
C MET A 1 -66.92 2.92 -7.35
N LYS A 2 -66.03 2.25 -8.14
CA LYS A 2 -64.75 1.67 -7.72
C LYS A 2 -63.67 2.63 -8.14
N THR A 3 -63.03 3.32 -7.18
CA THR A 3 -61.88 4.19 -7.40
C THR A 3 -60.60 3.33 -7.47
N LEU A 4 -59.98 3.25 -8.65
CA LEU A 4 -58.67 2.64 -8.89
C LEU A 4 -57.58 3.65 -8.51
N LEU A 5 -56.85 3.38 -7.40
CA LEU A 5 -55.62 4.10 -7.03
C LEU A 5 -54.47 3.55 -7.83
N PHE A 6 -53.95 4.32 -8.79
CA PHE A 6 -52.71 4.04 -9.48
C PHE A 6 -51.55 4.47 -8.56
N ALA A 7 -50.84 3.48 -8.01
CA ALA A 7 -49.57 3.72 -7.32
C ALA A 7 -48.44 3.84 -8.39
N THR A 8 -47.98 5.07 -8.63
CA THR A 8 -46.80 5.34 -9.47
C THR A 8 -45.55 5.04 -8.65
N SER A 9 -44.92 3.88 -8.92
CA SER A 9 -43.61 3.54 -8.35
C SER A 9 -42.53 4.37 -9.06
N LEU A 10 -41.95 5.31 -8.31
CA LEU A 10 -40.77 6.10 -8.73
C LEU A 10 -39.55 5.19 -8.64
N VAL A 11 -39.08 4.66 -9.78
CA VAL A 11 -37.81 3.93 -9.86
C VAL A 11 -36.69 4.97 -9.84
N LEU A 12 -36.04 5.16 -8.71
CA LEU A 12 -34.77 5.87 -8.63
C LEU A 12 -33.70 5.01 -9.31
N ALA A 13 -33.35 5.36 -10.55
CA ALA A 13 -32.18 4.82 -11.21
C ALA A 13 -30.94 5.33 -10.48
N ALA A 14 -30.31 4.48 -9.67
CA ALA A 14 -28.99 4.73 -9.11
C ALA A 14 -27.99 4.73 -10.28
N LEU A 15 -27.54 5.92 -10.71
CA LEU A 15 -26.45 6.04 -11.65
C LEU A 15 -25.19 5.51 -10.98
N PRO A 16 -24.48 4.54 -11.60
CA PRO A 16 -23.21 4.09 -11.06
C PRO A 16 -22.24 5.27 -11.05
N ALA A 17 -21.75 5.64 -9.87
CA ALA A 17 -20.68 6.61 -9.72
C ALA A 17 -19.38 5.99 -10.27
N PHE A 18 -19.10 6.17 -11.55
CA PHE A 18 -17.82 5.85 -12.18
C PHE A 18 -16.78 6.92 -11.79
N ALA A 19 -16.45 7.01 -10.50
CA ALA A 19 -15.41 7.88 -10.04
C ALA A 19 -14.07 7.14 -10.16
N GLN A 20 -13.15 7.65 -10.98
CA GLN A 20 -11.70 7.44 -10.94
C GLN A 20 -11.22 5.96 -10.92
N GLN A 21 -11.78 5.08 -11.73
CA GLN A 21 -11.44 3.65 -11.68
C GLN A 21 -10.45 3.18 -12.75
N ASN A 22 -10.16 3.98 -13.77
CA ASN A 22 -9.30 3.54 -14.87
C ASN A 22 -7.89 4.07 -14.76
N CYS A 23 -7.06 3.37 -13.96
CA CYS A 23 -5.65 3.71 -13.80
C CYS A 23 -4.77 3.31 -15.01
N ASP A 24 -5.28 2.59 -15.98
CA ASP A 24 -4.56 2.29 -17.23
C ASP A 24 -4.47 3.51 -18.16
N LYS A 25 -5.45 4.41 -18.06
CA LYS A 25 -5.50 5.64 -18.86
C LYS A 25 -6.05 6.79 -18.01
N PRO A 26 -5.23 7.40 -17.14
CA PRO A 26 -5.65 8.58 -16.38
C PRO A 26 -6.04 9.71 -17.34
N ARG A 27 -7.15 10.38 -17.05
CA ARG A 27 -7.72 11.45 -17.89
C ARG A 27 -7.02 12.79 -17.68
N ASP A 28 -6.51 13.00 -16.48
CA ASP A 28 -5.85 14.23 -16.05
C ASP A 28 -4.85 13.97 -14.91
N ASP A 29 -4.20 15.03 -14.45
CA ASP A 29 -3.19 14.96 -13.40
C ASP A 29 -3.76 14.49 -12.06
N PHE A 30 -5.03 14.79 -11.74
CA PHE A 30 -5.67 14.32 -10.52
C PHE A 30 -5.94 12.82 -10.55
N ASP A 31 -6.42 12.30 -11.69
CA ASP A 31 -6.55 10.85 -11.90
C ASP A 31 -5.18 10.17 -11.79
N GLY A 32 -4.16 10.76 -12.39
CA GLY A 32 -2.78 10.28 -12.31
C GLY A 32 -2.26 10.23 -10.87
N LEU A 33 -2.47 11.29 -10.11
CA LEU A 33 -2.10 11.36 -8.70
C LEU A 33 -2.87 10.32 -7.86
N TYR A 34 -4.17 10.20 -8.08
CA TYR A 34 -5.00 9.19 -7.41
C TYR A 34 -4.45 7.78 -7.64
N CYS A 35 -4.15 7.44 -8.90
CA CYS A 35 -3.64 6.12 -9.27
C CYS A 35 -2.27 5.83 -8.65
N LEU A 36 -1.34 6.80 -8.67
CA LEU A 36 -0.03 6.65 -8.02
C LEU A 36 -0.18 6.44 -6.50
N ASN A 37 -1.07 7.21 -5.87
CA ASN A 37 -1.31 7.10 -4.44
C ASN A 37 -1.95 5.75 -4.08
N LYS A 38 -2.91 5.27 -4.87
CA LYS A 38 -3.56 3.98 -4.69
C LYS A 38 -2.53 2.84 -4.71
N VAL A 39 -1.67 2.80 -5.72
CA VAL A 39 -0.62 1.77 -5.84
C VAL A 39 0.36 1.84 -4.66
N TYR A 40 0.73 3.05 -4.22
CA TYR A 40 1.59 3.22 -3.05
C TYR A 40 0.96 2.66 -1.78
N ILE A 41 -0.30 3.02 -1.50
CA ILE A 41 -1.03 2.57 -0.30
C ILE A 41 -1.19 1.04 -0.30
N GLU A 42 -1.55 0.44 -1.43
CA GLU A 42 -1.69 -1.02 -1.55
C GLU A 42 -0.36 -1.72 -1.32
N THR A 43 0.73 -1.23 -1.92
CA THR A 43 2.08 -1.80 -1.73
C THR A 43 2.56 -1.67 -0.28
N ASP A 44 2.27 -0.54 0.38
CA ASP A 44 2.61 -0.34 1.80
C ASP A 44 1.81 -1.25 2.73
N ALA A 45 0.53 -1.49 2.43
CA ALA A 45 -0.31 -2.44 3.17
C ALA A 45 0.22 -3.87 3.05
N GLU A 46 0.64 -4.30 1.86
CA GLU A 46 1.27 -5.60 1.64
C GLU A 46 2.61 -5.73 2.38
N LEU A 47 3.43 -4.68 2.39
CA LEU A 47 4.68 -4.64 3.17
C LEU A 47 4.42 -4.83 4.66
N ASN A 48 3.44 -4.11 5.20
CA ASN A 48 3.07 -4.20 6.61
C ASN A 48 2.55 -5.61 6.95
N GLN A 49 1.81 -6.24 6.04
CA GLN A 49 1.38 -7.62 6.22
C GLN A 49 2.57 -8.59 6.21
N ALA A 50 3.49 -8.45 5.26
CA ALA A 50 4.70 -9.29 5.18
C ALA A 50 5.57 -9.17 6.46
N TYR A 51 5.68 -7.97 7.02
CA TYR A 51 6.36 -7.75 8.31
C TYR A 51 5.67 -8.50 9.45
N LYS A 52 4.34 -8.38 9.56
CA LYS A 52 3.53 -9.07 10.57
C LYS A 52 3.59 -10.59 10.44
N ASP A 53 3.73 -11.11 9.24
CA ASP A 53 3.83 -12.54 8.98
C ASP A 53 5.23 -13.10 9.29
N LEU A 54 6.28 -12.29 9.08
CA LEU A 54 7.66 -12.69 9.35
C LEU A 54 8.02 -12.61 10.83
N ALA A 55 7.65 -11.53 11.52
CA ALA A 55 8.08 -11.24 12.89
C ALA A 55 7.83 -12.39 13.89
N PRO A 56 6.65 -13.07 13.93
CA PRO A 56 6.41 -14.15 14.87
C PRO A 56 7.20 -15.43 14.56
N ARG A 57 7.77 -15.56 13.36
CA ARG A 57 8.61 -16.71 12.97
C ARG A 57 10.03 -16.62 13.49
N LEU A 58 10.45 -15.40 13.88
CA LEU A 58 11.78 -15.10 14.36
C LEU A 58 11.91 -15.27 15.88
N GLN A 59 13.09 -15.65 16.34
CA GLN A 59 13.46 -15.57 17.75
C GLN A 59 13.66 -14.11 18.16
N ALA A 60 13.85 -13.84 19.47
CA ALA A 60 13.91 -12.48 20.01
C ALA A 60 14.97 -11.60 19.33
N GLU A 61 16.17 -12.12 19.10
CA GLU A 61 17.25 -11.42 18.40
C GLU A 61 16.87 -11.07 16.96
N GLY A 62 16.31 -12.02 16.20
CA GLY A 62 15.85 -11.79 14.82
C GLY A 62 14.73 -10.76 14.76
N ARG A 63 13.80 -10.76 15.72
CA ARG A 63 12.75 -9.72 15.80
C ARG A 63 13.33 -8.32 16.05
N ALA A 64 14.32 -8.23 16.95
CA ALA A 64 15.00 -6.97 17.23
C ALA A 64 15.71 -6.45 15.97
N ARG A 65 16.42 -7.33 15.26
CA ARG A 65 17.10 -7.00 14.01
C ARG A 65 16.12 -6.59 12.90
N LEU A 66 15.02 -7.33 12.74
CA LEU A 66 13.97 -6.99 11.77
C LEU A 66 13.41 -5.58 12.04
N LYS A 67 13.13 -5.25 13.30
CA LYS A 67 12.65 -3.92 13.69
C LYS A 67 13.68 -2.83 13.36
N GLU A 68 14.94 -3.03 13.74
CA GLU A 68 16.03 -2.09 13.47
C GLU A 68 16.15 -1.80 11.97
N THR A 69 16.25 -2.85 11.14
CA THR A 69 16.42 -2.69 9.70
C THR A 69 15.17 -2.14 9.01
N GLN A 70 13.98 -2.38 9.57
CA GLN A 70 12.75 -1.78 9.05
C GLN A 70 12.71 -0.28 9.31
N LEU A 71 13.12 0.18 10.49
CA LEU A 71 13.17 1.60 10.80
C LEU A 71 14.23 2.31 9.95
N ALA A 72 15.42 1.73 9.82
CA ALA A 72 16.48 2.27 8.95
C ALA A 72 15.99 2.39 7.50
N TRP A 73 15.33 1.37 6.96
CA TRP A 73 14.76 1.43 5.62
C TRP A 73 13.69 2.54 5.47
N ILE A 74 12.84 2.76 6.47
CA ILE A 74 11.86 3.87 6.45
C ILE A 74 12.57 5.22 6.33
N GLU A 75 13.63 5.43 7.11
CA GLU A 75 14.43 6.66 7.06
C GLU A 75 15.09 6.85 5.68
N GLU A 76 15.71 5.81 5.13
CA GLU A 76 16.33 5.83 3.81
C GLU A 76 15.29 6.13 2.71
N ARG A 77 14.14 5.45 2.72
CA ARG A 77 13.05 5.73 1.77
C ARG A 77 12.60 7.18 1.85
N ASN A 78 12.38 7.68 3.07
CA ASN A 78 11.89 9.04 3.26
C ASN A 78 12.94 10.06 2.79
N ALA A 79 14.21 9.87 3.12
CA ALA A 79 15.29 10.74 2.67
C ALA A 79 15.44 10.75 1.13
N ALA A 80 15.32 9.58 0.50
CA ALA A 80 15.49 9.44 -0.95
C ALA A 80 14.28 9.94 -1.76
N CYS A 81 13.05 9.78 -1.22
CA CYS A 81 11.83 10.00 -1.97
C CYS A 81 11.03 11.24 -1.55
N SER A 82 11.48 11.99 -0.56
CA SER A 82 10.81 13.22 -0.13
C SER A 82 11.78 14.37 0.12
N ARG A 83 11.23 15.57 0.10
CA ARG A 83 11.95 16.78 0.49
C ARG A 83 11.01 17.76 1.16
N ARG A 84 11.53 18.51 2.13
CA ARG A 84 10.81 19.61 2.78
C ARG A 84 11.27 20.94 2.20
N ILE A 85 10.31 21.83 1.99
CA ILE A 85 10.53 23.23 1.60
C ILE A 85 9.66 24.13 2.49
N ASP A 86 9.87 25.44 2.44
CA ASP A 86 9.16 26.41 3.31
C ASP A 86 7.64 26.36 3.17
N SER A 87 7.10 26.05 1.99
CA SER A 87 5.66 25.95 1.70
C SER A 87 5.06 24.56 1.95
N GLY A 88 5.85 23.56 2.40
CA GLY A 88 5.35 22.21 2.65
C GLY A 88 6.37 21.11 2.42
N PHE A 89 5.89 19.95 1.97
CA PHE A 89 6.74 18.82 1.61
C PHE A 89 6.29 18.21 0.30
N TYR A 90 7.24 17.60 -0.40
CA TYR A 90 7.01 16.87 -1.64
C TYR A 90 7.38 15.42 -1.45
N VAL A 91 6.53 14.53 -1.95
CA VAL A 91 6.80 13.08 -2.01
C VAL A 91 6.74 12.62 -3.44
N ASN A 92 7.81 11.97 -3.89
CA ASN A 92 7.81 11.25 -5.16
C ASN A 92 7.18 9.87 -4.93
N LEU A 93 5.89 9.73 -5.22
CA LEU A 93 5.15 8.48 -4.99
C LEU A 93 5.72 7.30 -5.79
N SER A 94 6.20 7.52 -7.02
CA SER A 94 6.84 6.47 -7.81
C SER A 94 8.14 5.97 -7.18
N CYS A 95 8.95 6.88 -6.61
CA CYS A 95 10.13 6.54 -5.84
C CYS A 95 9.77 5.73 -4.59
N ALA A 96 8.82 6.23 -3.80
CA ALA A 96 8.36 5.58 -2.57
C ALA A 96 7.80 4.18 -2.85
N THR A 97 6.97 4.02 -3.89
CA THR A 97 6.41 2.73 -4.30
C THR A 97 7.50 1.73 -4.69
N ARG A 98 8.48 2.14 -5.49
CA ARG A 98 9.60 1.25 -5.86
C ARG A 98 10.41 0.81 -4.65
N SER A 99 10.71 1.71 -3.73
CA SER A 99 11.43 1.39 -2.49
C SER A 99 10.62 0.42 -1.62
N THR A 100 9.32 0.68 -1.45
CA THR A 100 8.40 -0.15 -0.67
C THR A 100 8.29 -1.55 -1.27
N ARG A 101 8.18 -1.67 -2.59
CA ARG A 101 8.12 -2.96 -3.30
C ARG A 101 9.40 -3.78 -3.10
N LYS A 102 10.57 -3.17 -3.21
CA LYS A 102 11.85 -3.87 -2.94
C LYS A 102 11.92 -4.39 -1.50
N ARG A 103 11.46 -3.60 -0.54
CA ARG A 103 11.42 -4.05 0.86
C ARG A 103 10.41 -5.17 1.08
N LEU A 104 9.24 -5.10 0.43
CA LEU A 104 8.24 -6.15 0.43
C LEU A 104 8.81 -7.48 -0.09
N GLU A 105 9.45 -7.45 -1.26
CA GLU A 105 10.09 -8.61 -1.87
C GLU A 105 11.14 -9.22 -0.94
N PHE A 106 11.97 -8.37 -0.32
CA PHE A 106 12.95 -8.80 0.68
C PHE A 106 12.30 -9.52 1.88
N LEU A 107 11.25 -8.94 2.49
CA LEU A 107 10.57 -9.58 3.62
C LEU A 107 9.89 -10.90 3.25
N GLN A 108 9.27 -10.95 2.06
CA GLN A 108 8.66 -12.17 1.53
C GLN A 108 9.70 -13.27 1.30
N GLU A 109 10.88 -12.92 0.80
CA GLU A 109 11.98 -13.87 0.63
C GLU A 109 12.47 -14.41 1.96
N ARG A 110 12.70 -13.55 2.97
CA ARG A 110 13.05 -13.98 4.33
C ARG A 110 12.00 -14.89 4.94
N ALA A 111 10.72 -14.59 4.73
CA ALA A 111 9.62 -15.43 5.19
C ALA A 111 9.60 -16.81 4.48
N ARG A 112 9.92 -16.86 3.18
CA ARG A 112 10.06 -18.13 2.45
C ARG A 112 11.21 -18.97 3.00
N GLU A 113 12.38 -18.34 3.23
CA GLU A 113 13.54 -19.03 3.83
C GLU A 113 13.23 -19.60 5.21
N CYS A 114 12.57 -18.82 6.07
CA CYS A 114 12.13 -19.30 7.39
C CYS A 114 11.29 -20.58 7.31
N ARG A 115 10.44 -20.71 6.29
CA ARG A 115 9.57 -21.89 6.10
C ARG A 115 10.31 -23.11 5.57
N SER A 116 11.35 -22.91 4.75
CA SER A 116 12.03 -23.99 4.05
C SER A 116 13.32 -24.46 4.71
N ALA A 117 14.15 -23.53 5.17
CA ALA A 117 15.50 -23.80 5.67
C ALA A 117 15.74 -23.31 7.11
N GLY A 118 14.74 -22.68 7.71
CA GLY A 118 14.88 -21.96 8.98
C GLY A 118 15.25 -20.50 8.81
N CYS A 119 14.85 -19.70 9.80
CA CYS A 119 15.11 -18.26 9.78
C CYS A 119 16.60 -17.97 9.96
N GLN A 120 17.12 -17.00 9.21
CA GLN A 120 18.51 -16.56 9.26
C GLN A 120 18.57 -15.08 9.69
N PRO A 121 18.71 -14.78 11.00
CA PRO A 121 18.71 -13.39 11.50
C PRO A 121 19.80 -12.51 10.90
N SER A 122 20.95 -13.09 10.52
CA SER A 122 22.06 -12.37 9.88
C SER A 122 21.74 -11.80 8.49
N LYS A 123 20.63 -12.24 7.89
CA LYS A 123 20.17 -11.75 6.59
C LYS A 123 19.07 -10.69 6.66
N LEU A 124 18.68 -10.31 7.86
CA LEU A 124 17.62 -9.29 8.08
C LEU A 124 18.15 -7.86 7.96
#